data_1b227faa5aea7c12ba0b9e01c5ab652a
#
_entry.id   1b227faa5aea7c12ba0b9e01c5ab652a
#
_cell.length_a   1.000
_cell.length_b   1.000
_cell.length_c   1.000
_cell.angle_alpha   90.00
_cell.angle_beta   90.00
_cell.angle_gamma   90.00
#
_symmetry.space_group_name_H-M   'P 1'
#
loop_
_entity.id
_entity.type
_entity.pdbx_description
1 polymer ?
#
loop_
_entity_poly.entity_id
_entity_poly.type
_entity_poly.pdbx_seq_one_letter_code
_entity_poly.pdbx_strand_id
1 'polypeptide(L)'
;MTLRIDPAVTDAFPDTRIAVVTATGLRGHEPWPATAAAVQELEQRLADGVWRPADETDPRIEAWHTVYRSFGTNPRRVRPSVDALGRRMAKKGTLPRVNPAVDSYNTVSVRHALPAGAFDLDQVAGDIDIRHAAGAEEFTPLGEPDTVENPKAGEIIYTDAVGVLTRHWNHRDAHRTRVTEDSTRVAFVLETVHATRDGHLLEAAADELRDLLAPHADLTAVHHLSAAHPHADLAGGFTERP
;
A
#
# COMPACT_ATOMS: atom_id res chain seq x y z
N MET A 1 13.14 13.11 -3.04
CA MET A 1 11.99 12.34 -3.62
C MET A 1 10.78 12.61 -2.76
N THR A 2 9.75 13.14 -3.37
CA THR A 2 8.54 13.55 -2.65
C THR A 2 7.36 12.68 -3.09
N LEU A 3 6.50 12.28 -2.15
CA LEU A 3 5.18 11.75 -2.45
C LEU A 3 4.15 12.85 -2.23
N ARG A 4 3.24 13.05 -3.18
CA ARG A 4 2.25 14.14 -3.17
C ARG A 4 0.85 13.62 -3.47
N ILE A 5 -0.15 14.25 -2.84
CA ILE A 5 -1.55 14.10 -3.21
C ILE A 5 -1.97 15.36 -3.98
N ASP A 6 -2.45 15.18 -5.19
CA ASP A 6 -2.97 16.28 -6.01
C ASP A 6 -4.17 16.97 -5.32
N PRO A 7 -4.27 18.31 -5.36
CA PRO A 7 -5.40 19.04 -4.80
C PRO A 7 -6.77 18.54 -5.23
N ALA A 8 -6.93 18.12 -6.49
CA ALA A 8 -8.21 17.58 -6.96
C ALA A 8 -8.61 16.27 -6.25
N VAL A 9 -7.63 15.49 -5.77
CA VAL A 9 -7.89 14.28 -4.98
C VAL A 9 -8.23 14.65 -3.53
N THR A 10 -7.50 15.58 -2.91
CA THR A 10 -7.80 16.03 -1.54
C THR A 10 -9.12 16.79 -1.44
N ASP A 11 -9.50 17.54 -2.47
CA ASP A 11 -10.80 18.23 -2.54
C ASP A 11 -11.97 17.23 -2.66
N ALA A 12 -11.77 16.16 -3.44
CA ALA A 12 -12.78 15.11 -3.60
C ALA A 12 -12.88 14.19 -2.37
N PHE A 13 -11.76 13.98 -1.66
CA PHE A 13 -11.66 13.06 -0.51
C PHE A 13 -10.92 13.73 0.66
N PRO A 14 -11.50 14.76 1.29
CA PRO A 14 -10.80 15.58 2.29
C PRO A 14 -10.45 14.86 3.58
N ASP A 15 -11.12 13.74 3.89
CA ASP A 15 -10.83 12.90 5.06
C ASP A 15 -9.81 11.77 4.78
N THR A 16 -9.14 11.84 3.60
CA THR A 16 -8.06 10.92 3.29
C THR A 16 -6.85 11.16 4.15
N ARG A 17 -6.27 10.07 4.64
CA ARG A 17 -4.95 10.07 5.28
C ARG A 17 -4.13 8.88 4.80
N ILE A 18 -2.85 9.13 4.58
CA ILE A 18 -1.87 8.13 4.14
C ILE A 18 -0.73 8.13 5.15
N ALA A 19 -0.34 6.95 5.61
CA ALA A 19 0.90 6.72 6.33
C ALA A 19 1.89 6.02 5.39
N VAL A 20 3.10 6.55 5.31
CA VAL A 20 4.18 5.97 4.52
C VAL A 20 5.30 5.56 5.46
N VAL A 21 5.54 4.26 5.55
CA VAL A 21 6.70 3.73 6.27
C VAL A 21 7.84 3.56 5.27
N THR A 22 8.92 4.29 5.44
CA THR A 22 10.13 4.13 4.62
C THR A 22 11.13 3.25 5.34
N ALA A 23 11.83 2.38 4.57
CA ALA A 23 12.94 1.58 5.06
C ALA A 23 14.13 1.69 4.11
N THR A 24 15.34 1.79 4.66
CA THR A 24 16.60 1.76 3.91
C THR A 24 17.56 0.74 4.48
N GLY A 25 18.46 0.24 3.62
CA GLY A 25 19.33 -0.88 3.97
C GLY A 25 18.53 -2.13 4.31
N LEU A 26 17.39 -2.32 3.61
CA LEU A 26 16.52 -3.46 3.85
C LEU A 26 17.23 -4.76 3.44
N ARG A 27 17.14 -5.79 4.28
CA ARG A 27 17.80 -7.08 4.12
C ARG A 27 16.80 -8.18 3.81
N GLY A 28 16.29 -8.17 2.56
CA GLY A 28 15.19 -9.04 2.13
C GLY A 28 15.53 -10.53 2.05
N HIS A 29 16.84 -10.87 1.91
CA HIS A 29 17.32 -12.27 1.86
C HIS A 29 17.47 -12.91 3.24
N GLU A 30 17.41 -12.13 4.32
CA GLU A 30 17.51 -12.66 5.67
C GLU A 30 16.18 -13.28 6.12
N PRO A 31 16.17 -14.22 7.08
CA PRO A 31 14.93 -14.66 7.71
C PRO A 31 14.29 -13.54 8.56
N TRP A 32 12.97 -13.35 8.44
CA TRP A 32 12.19 -12.40 9.25
C TRP A 32 11.25 -13.17 10.20
N PRO A 33 11.75 -13.66 11.34
CA PRO A 33 10.97 -14.53 12.22
C PRO A 33 9.73 -13.83 12.82
N ALA A 34 9.81 -12.55 13.10
CA ALA A 34 8.65 -11.79 13.60
C ALA A 34 7.51 -11.72 12.56
N THR A 35 7.84 -11.45 11.29
CA THR A 35 6.88 -11.48 10.18
C THR A 35 6.29 -12.87 10.00
N ALA A 36 7.13 -13.90 9.98
CA ALA A 36 6.65 -15.28 9.85
C ALA A 36 5.68 -15.67 10.99
N ALA A 37 6.00 -15.29 12.23
CA ALA A 37 5.14 -15.51 13.39
C ALA A 37 3.82 -14.73 13.29
N ALA A 38 3.87 -13.46 12.86
CA ALA A 38 2.67 -12.63 12.70
C ALA A 38 1.71 -13.20 11.65
N VAL A 39 2.25 -13.70 10.54
CA VAL A 39 1.45 -14.37 9.51
C VAL A 39 0.84 -15.66 10.05
N GLN A 40 1.64 -16.50 10.72
CA GLN A 40 1.17 -17.77 11.29
C GLN A 40 0.08 -17.54 12.34
N GLU A 41 0.25 -16.55 13.22
CA GLU A 41 -0.77 -16.16 14.20
C GLU A 41 -2.09 -15.79 13.52
N LEU A 42 -2.04 -14.96 12.49
CA LEU A 42 -3.23 -14.51 11.78
C LEU A 42 -3.98 -15.67 11.11
N GLU A 43 -3.23 -16.60 10.48
CA GLU A 43 -3.77 -17.81 9.87
C GLU A 43 -4.37 -18.76 10.90
N GLN A 44 -3.73 -18.92 12.06
CA GLN A 44 -4.25 -19.74 13.14
C GLN A 44 -5.55 -19.16 13.71
N ARG A 45 -5.61 -17.85 13.95
CA ARG A 45 -6.83 -17.17 14.43
C ARG A 45 -8.00 -17.30 13.46
N LEU A 46 -7.72 -17.29 12.13
CA LEU A 46 -8.73 -17.59 11.13
C LEU A 46 -9.20 -19.04 11.19
N ALA A 47 -8.26 -19.98 11.30
CA ALA A 47 -8.57 -21.42 11.39
C ALA A 47 -9.40 -21.75 12.64
N ASP A 48 -9.10 -21.10 13.77
CA ASP A 48 -9.83 -21.27 15.05
C ASP A 48 -11.19 -20.53 15.06
N GLY A 49 -11.47 -19.73 14.01
CA GLY A 49 -12.73 -18.97 13.91
C GLY A 49 -12.86 -17.79 14.87
N VAL A 50 -11.77 -17.42 15.57
CA VAL A 50 -11.74 -16.28 16.53
C VAL A 50 -11.52 -14.93 15.88
N TRP A 51 -11.14 -14.92 14.60
CA TRP A 51 -10.95 -13.74 13.78
C TRP A 51 -11.27 -14.05 12.31
N ARG A 52 -11.71 -13.03 11.57
CA ARG A 52 -11.94 -13.11 10.12
C ARG A 52 -11.49 -11.83 9.45
N PRO A 53 -10.98 -11.91 8.21
CA PRO A 53 -10.72 -10.72 7.39
C PRO A 53 -12.00 -9.90 7.21
N ALA A 54 -11.85 -8.58 7.14
CA ALA A 54 -12.94 -7.69 6.77
C ALA A 54 -13.47 -8.03 5.37
N ASP A 55 -14.79 -7.96 5.21
CA ASP A 55 -15.46 -8.17 3.94
C ASP A 55 -16.26 -6.92 3.49
N GLU A 56 -17.06 -7.04 2.45
CA GLU A 56 -17.85 -5.91 1.89
C GLU A 56 -18.89 -5.33 2.86
N THR A 57 -19.16 -5.96 4.00
CA THR A 57 -20.04 -5.42 5.06
C THR A 57 -19.27 -4.57 6.08
N ASP A 58 -17.94 -4.66 6.09
CA ASP A 58 -17.11 -3.82 6.94
C ASP A 58 -17.11 -2.37 6.40
N PRO A 59 -17.37 -1.37 7.24
CA PRO A 59 -17.43 0.03 6.82
C PRO A 59 -16.12 0.56 6.21
N ARG A 60 -14.97 -0.04 6.53
CA ARG A 60 -13.66 0.32 5.92
C ARG A 60 -13.59 -0.14 4.47
N ILE A 61 -14.05 -1.36 4.18
CA ILE A 61 -14.12 -1.90 2.82
C ILE A 61 -15.16 -1.15 1.99
N GLU A 62 -16.37 -0.91 2.54
CA GLU A 62 -17.43 -0.18 1.81
C GLU A 62 -17.05 1.29 1.52
N ALA A 63 -16.25 1.91 2.40
CA ALA A 63 -15.69 3.24 2.13
C ALA A 63 -14.87 3.24 0.82
N TRP A 64 -13.96 2.30 0.66
CA TRP A 64 -13.17 2.16 -0.55
C TRP A 64 -14.02 1.78 -1.77
N HIS A 65 -15.05 0.95 -1.60
CA HIS A 65 -16.00 0.65 -2.67
C HIS A 65 -16.73 1.91 -3.14
N THR A 66 -17.10 2.79 -2.22
CA THR A 66 -17.73 4.09 -2.54
C THR A 66 -16.77 5.00 -3.30
N VAL A 67 -15.53 5.10 -2.85
CA VAL A 67 -14.47 5.86 -3.55
C VAL A 67 -14.27 5.31 -4.97
N TYR A 68 -14.18 4.00 -5.16
CA TYR A 68 -14.01 3.40 -6.49
C TYR A 68 -15.16 3.73 -7.42
N ARG A 69 -16.41 3.66 -6.93
CA ARG A 69 -17.59 4.05 -7.74
C ARG A 69 -17.56 5.51 -8.16
N SER A 70 -17.03 6.41 -7.32
CA SER A 70 -17.02 7.85 -7.61
C SER A 70 -16.14 8.22 -8.80
N PHE A 71 -15.07 7.49 -9.07
CA PHE A 71 -14.26 7.64 -10.28
C PHE A 71 -14.54 6.56 -11.36
N GLY A 72 -15.72 5.94 -11.32
CA GLY A 72 -16.23 5.06 -12.39
C GLY A 72 -15.69 3.63 -12.37
N THR A 73 -15.05 3.20 -11.29
CA THR A 73 -14.55 1.82 -11.12
C THR A 73 -15.59 0.95 -10.42
N ASN A 74 -15.87 -0.23 -10.98
CA ASN A 74 -16.74 -1.20 -10.33
C ASN A 74 -15.94 -2.04 -9.30
N PRO A 75 -16.15 -1.85 -7.97
CA PRO A 75 -15.35 -2.52 -6.94
C PRO A 75 -15.60 -4.04 -6.84
N ARG A 76 -16.64 -4.57 -7.49
CA ARG A 76 -16.85 -6.03 -7.58
C ARG A 76 -15.96 -6.68 -8.62
N ARG A 77 -15.48 -5.93 -9.62
CA ARG A 77 -14.58 -6.41 -10.68
C ARG A 77 -13.13 -6.03 -10.40
N VAL A 78 -12.92 -4.80 -9.96
CA VAL A 78 -11.62 -4.25 -9.60
C VAL A 78 -11.70 -3.91 -8.11
N ARG A 79 -11.01 -4.68 -7.28
CA ARG A 79 -11.13 -4.59 -5.81
C ARG A 79 -10.00 -3.77 -5.21
N PRO A 80 -10.25 -3.00 -4.14
CA PRO A 80 -9.18 -2.53 -3.28
C PRO A 80 -8.29 -3.70 -2.83
N SER A 81 -6.98 -3.46 -2.69
CA SER A 81 -6.01 -4.52 -2.35
C SER A 81 -6.41 -5.31 -1.10
N VAL A 82 -6.85 -4.63 -0.05
CA VAL A 82 -7.28 -5.24 1.21
C VAL A 82 -8.51 -6.14 1.04
N ASP A 83 -9.51 -5.76 0.21
CA ASP A 83 -10.69 -6.62 -0.08
C ASP A 83 -10.27 -7.86 -0.88
N ALA A 84 -9.42 -7.68 -1.89
CA ALA A 84 -8.92 -8.80 -2.69
C ALA A 84 -8.12 -9.80 -1.83
N LEU A 85 -7.23 -9.29 -0.98
CA LEU A 85 -6.38 -10.09 -0.10
C LEU A 85 -7.18 -10.78 1.00
N GLY A 86 -8.10 -10.06 1.65
CA GLY A 86 -8.99 -10.60 2.69
C GLY A 86 -9.87 -11.73 2.15
N ARG A 87 -10.47 -11.57 0.97
CA ARG A 87 -11.27 -12.62 0.30
C ARG A 87 -10.44 -13.84 -0.07
N ARG A 88 -9.21 -13.62 -0.55
CA ARG A 88 -8.28 -14.72 -0.83
C ARG A 88 -7.97 -15.50 0.44
N MET A 89 -7.64 -14.80 1.52
CA MET A 89 -7.35 -15.42 2.81
C MET A 89 -8.55 -16.16 3.38
N ALA A 90 -9.74 -15.57 3.37
CA ALA A 90 -10.97 -16.23 3.82
C ALA A 90 -11.27 -17.52 3.04
N LYS A 91 -10.94 -17.56 1.73
CA LYS A 91 -11.16 -18.74 0.87
C LYS A 91 -10.10 -19.82 1.02
N LYS A 92 -8.83 -19.41 1.21
CA LYS A 92 -7.67 -20.32 1.20
C LYS A 92 -7.19 -20.73 2.58
N GLY A 93 -7.56 -19.98 3.61
CA GLY A 93 -7.07 -20.14 4.98
C GLY A 93 -5.67 -19.54 5.20
N THR A 94 -5.03 -19.03 4.14
CA THR A 94 -3.64 -18.55 4.19
C THR A 94 -3.46 -17.27 3.40
N LEU A 95 -2.50 -16.44 3.82
CA LEU A 95 -1.97 -15.33 3.03
C LEU A 95 -1.04 -15.85 1.91
N PRO A 96 -0.93 -15.16 0.78
CA PRO A 96 0.12 -15.44 -0.19
C PRO A 96 1.49 -15.20 0.45
N ARG A 97 2.46 -16.04 0.13
CA ARG A 97 3.86 -15.81 0.49
C ARG A 97 4.59 -15.29 -0.74
N VAL A 98 5.25 -14.16 -0.60
CA VAL A 98 6.00 -13.51 -1.68
C VAL A 98 7.46 -13.33 -1.27
N ASN A 99 7.73 -12.40 -0.37
CA ASN A 99 8.99 -12.19 0.32
C ASN A 99 8.69 -11.55 1.69
N PRO A 100 9.64 -11.51 2.64
CA PRO A 100 9.35 -11.06 3.99
C PRO A 100 8.80 -9.63 4.09
N ALA A 101 9.27 -8.71 3.25
CA ALA A 101 8.81 -7.33 3.24
C ALA A 101 7.34 -7.21 2.76
N VAL A 102 7.00 -7.94 1.69
CA VAL A 102 5.62 -8.02 1.16
C VAL A 102 4.70 -8.73 2.14
N ASP A 103 5.15 -9.81 2.75
CA ASP A 103 4.37 -10.58 3.73
C ASP A 103 4.07 -9.73 4.98
N SER A 104 4.99 -8.83 5.39
CA SER A 104 4.79 -7.89 6.50
C SER A 104 3.62 -6.94 6.23
N TYR A 105 3.65 -6.18 5.12
CA TYR A 105 2.58 -5.22 4.87
C TYR A 105 1.25 -5.90 4.50
N ASN A 106 1.26 -7.08 3.87
CA ASN A 106 0.06 -7.85 3.61
C ASN A 106 -0.61 -8.30 4.92
N THR A 107 0.17 -8.74 5.91
CA THR A 107 -0.32 -9.13 7.24
C THR A 107 -0.96 -7.95 7.95
N VAL A 108 -0.27 -6.82 7.99
CA VAL A 108 -0.76 -5.57 8.59
C VAL A 108 -2.03 -5.09 7.88
N SER A 109 -2.03 -5.08 6.54
CA SER A 109 -3.19 -4.71 5.72
C SER A 109 -4.44 -5.48 6.11
N VAL A 110 -4.38 -6.80 6.13
CA VAL A 110 -5.53 -7.65 6.42
C VAL A 110 -5.95 -7.57 7.90
N ARG A 111 -4.99 -7.46 8.82
CA ARG A 111 -5.25 -7.34 10.27
C ARG A 111 -6.00 -6.05 10.59
N HIS A 112 -5.59 -4.93 10.02
CA HIS A 112 -6.19 -3.62 10.27
C HIS A 112 -7.31 -3.25 9.29
N ALA A 113 -7.54 -4.07 8.25
CA ALA A 113 -8.48 -3.81 7.16
C ALA A 113 -8.23 -2.48 6.44
N LEU A 114 -6.96 -2.17 6.18
CA LEU A 114 -6.49 -0.99 5.46
C LEU A 114 -5.79 -1.41 4.16
N PRO A 115 -6.04 -0.77 3.02
CA PRO A 115 -5.22 -0.98 1.83
C PRO A 115 -3.75 -0.71 2.13
N ALA A 116 -2.90 -1.56 1.57
CA ALA A 116 -1.46 -1.40 1.63
C ALA A 116 -0.83 -1.75 0.29
N GLY A 117 0.28 -1.08 -0.03
CA GLY A 117 1.14 -1.32 -1.16
C GLY A 117 2.58 -0.93 -0.85
N ALA A 118 3.50 -1.19 -1.77
CA ALA A 118 4.89 -0.80 -1.57
C ALA A 118 5.61 -0.55 -2.89
N PHE A 119 6.59 0.36 -2.86
CA PHE A 119 7.41 0.72 -4.01
C PHE A 119 8.89 0.56 -3.67
N ASP A 120 9.63 -0.13 -4.53
CA ASP A 120 11.08 -0.08 -4.56
C ASP A 120 11.50 1.32 -5.05
N LEU A 121 12.03 2.14 -4.15
CA LEU A 121 12.37 3.54 -4.42
C LEU A 121 13.56 3.69 -5.39
N ASP A 122 14.37 2.65 -5.56
CA ASP A 122 15.46 2.64 -6.52
C ASP A 122 14.93 2.45 -7.97
N GLN A 123 13.68 2.02 -8.12
CA GLN A 123 12.98 1.87 -9.39
C GLN A 123 12.00 3.02 -9.68
N VAL A 124 11.82 3.95 -8.74
CA VAL A 124 10.97 5.14 -8.93
C VAL A 124 11.74 6.26 -9.62
N ALA A 125 11.15 6.88 -10.61
CA ALA A 125 11.75 7.96 -11.38
C ALA A 125 11.21 9.33 -10.95
N GLY A 126 11.95 10.06 -10.14
CA GLY A 126 11.57 11.39 -9.64
C GLY A 126 10.62 11.33 -8.44
N ASP A 127 9.60 12.17 -8.43
CA ASP A 127 8.59 12.24 -7.39
C ASP A 127 7.41 11.30 -7.69
N ILE A 128 6.63 10.97 -6.66
CA ILE A 128 5.41 10.16 -6.77
C ILE A 128 4.20 11.09 -6.60
N ASP A 129 3.27 11.05 -7.55
CA ASP A 129 2.02 11.80 -7.50
C ASP A 129 0.82 10.86 -7.39
N ILE A 130 -0.09 11.16 -6.46
CA ILE A 130 -1.41 10.56 -6.38
C ILE A 130 -2.36 11.53 -7.06
N ARG A 131 -2.89 11.19 -8.23
CA ARG A 131 -3.70 12.10 -9.05
C ARG A 131 -4.72 11.36 -9.92
N HIS A 132 -5.60 12.12 -10.54
CA HIS A 132 -6.44 11.60 -11.60
C HIS A 132 -5.61 11.33 -12.87
N ALA A 133 -5.85 10.17 -13.49
CA ALA A 133 -5.24 9.79 -14.74
C ALA A 133 -5.78 10.65 -15.90
N ALA A 134 -4.92 10.99 -16.85
CA ALA A 134 -5.31 11.59 -18.13
C ALA A 134 -5.82 10.53 -19.14
N GLY A 135 -5.48 9.26 -18.93
CA GLY A 135 -5.88 8.14 -19.78
C GLY A 135 -4.84 7.72 -20.81
N ALA A 136 -3.68 8.39 -20.83
CA ALA A 136 -2.58 8.10 -21.77
C ALA A 136 -1.33 7.53 -21.09
N GLU A 137 -1.33 7.48 -19.76
CA GLU A 137 -0.22 6.94 -18.97
C GLU A 137 -0.07 5.44 -19.22
N GLU A 138 1.18 4.97 -19.32
CA GLU A 138 1.47 3.55 -19.46
C GLU A 138 1.52 2.85 -18.09
N PHE A 139 1.01 1.63 -18.04
CA PHE A 139 1.03 0.75 -16.89
C PHE A 139 1.37 -0.67 -17.33
N THR A 140 2.39 -1.23 -16.73
CA THR A 140 2.74 -2.65 -16.88
C THR A 140 2.37 -3.37 -15.59
N PRO A 141 1.33 -4.24 -15.60
CA PRO A 141 0.83 -4.88 -14.39
C PRO A 141 1.87 -5.79 -13.73
N LEU A 142 1.85 -5.84 -12.40
CA LEU A 142 2.67 -6.78 -11.62
C LEU A 142 2.43 -8.23 -12.09
N GLY A 143 3.53 -8.92 -12.43
CA GLY A 143 3.51 -10.29 -12.93
C GLY A 143 3.25 -10.44 -14.43
N GLU A 144 3.05 -9.33 -15.16
CA GLU A 144 2.78 -9.32 -16.61
C GLU A 144 3.73 -8.35 -17.34
N PRO A 145 5.06 -8.61 -17.37
CA PRO A 145 6.06 -7.67 -17.85
C PRO A 145 5.92 -7.29 -19.33
N ASP A 146 5.26 -8.13 -20.12
CA ASP A 146 5.06 -7.90 -21.56
C ASP A 146 3.70 -7.25 -21.89
N THR A 147 2.90 -6.92 -20.85
CA THR A 147 1.58 -6.30 -21.01
C THR A 147 1.68 -4.80 -20.74
N VAL A 148 1.12 -3.98 -21.63
CA VAL A 148 0.95 -2.55 -21.41
C VAL A 148 -0.53 -2.20 -21.43
N GLU A 149 -1.00 -1.54 -20.39
CA GLU A 149 -2.36 -1.03 -20.23
C GLU A 149 -2.33 0.49 -20.04
N ASN A 150 -3.48 1.14 -20.27
CA ASN A 150 -3.66 2.54 -19.90
C ASN A 150 -4.78 2.63 -18.85
N PRO A 151 -4.64 3.49 -17.82
CA PRO A 151 -5.75 3.82 -16.94
C PRO A 151 -6.85 4.54 -17.72
N LYS A 152 -8.05 4.50 -17.22
CA LYS A 152 -9.11 5.36 -17.77
C LYS A 152 -8.93 6.79 -17.27
N ALA A 153 -9.24 7.77 -18.11
CA ALA A 153 -9.27 9.18 -17.69
C ALA A 153 -10.17 9.32 -16.45
N GLY A 154 -9.68 10.02 -15.44
CA GLY A 154 -10.36 10.22 -14.15
C GLY A 154 -10.16 9.11 -13.12
N GLU A 155 -9.55 7.98 -13.48
CA GLU A 155 -9.10 6.96 -12.51
C GLU A 155 -8.05 7.57 -11.58
N ILE A 156 -8.08 7.27 -10.29
CA ILE A 156 -7.02 7.71 -9.39
C ILE A 156 -5.87 6.71 -9.46
N ILE A 157 -4.67 7.24 -9.63
CA ILE A 157 -3.44 6.47 -9.81
C ILE A 157 -2.32 7.03 -8.93
N TYR A 158 -1.36 6.16 -8.59
CA TYR A 158 -0.01 6.59 -8.25
C TYR A 158 0.83 6.60 -9.53
N THR A 159 1.63 7.64 -9.72
CA THR A 159 2.45 7.79 -10.92
C THR A 159 3.76 8.48 -10.59
N ASP A 160 4.79 8.20 -11.38
CA ASP A 160 6.06 8.94 -11.39
C ASP A 160 6.34 9.52 -12.78
N ALA A 161 7.56 9.96 -13.04
CA ALA A 161 7.94 10.56 -14.34
C ALA A 161 7.90 9.56 -15.52
N VAL A 162 7.88 8.25 -15.27
CA VAL A 162 7.89 7.19 -16.31
C VAL A 162 6.50 6.67 -16.60
N GLY A 163 5.64 6.51 -15.56
CA GLY A 163 4.31 5.95 -15.76
C GLY A 163 3.59 5.62 -14.47
N VAL A 164 2.56 4.81 -14.57
CA VAL A 164 1.72 4.43 -13.44
C VAL A 164 2.44 3.44 -12.52
N LEU A 165 2.39 3.69 -11.22
CA LEU A 165 2.91 2.82 -10.17
C LEU A 165 1.81 1.93 -9.58
N THR A 166 0.58 2.48 -9.41
CA THR A 166 -0.56 1.73 -8.90
C THR A 166 -1.83 2.21 -9.58
N ARG A 167 -2.68 1.27 -10.04
CA ARG A 167 -3.98 1.53 -10.66
C ARG A 167 -5.13 1.52 -9.68
N HIS A 168 -6.18 2.27 -10.01
CA HIS A 168 -7.40 2.39 -9.22
C HIS A 168 -7.13 2.72 -7.75
N TRP A 169 -6.20 3.64 -7.51
CA TRP A 169 -5.70 4.09 -6.21
C TRP A 169 -4.86 3.03 -5.49
N ASN A 170 -5.40 1.85 -5.19
CA ASN A 170 -4.73 0.80 -4.43
C ASN A 170 -5.14 -0.63 -4.86
N HIS A 171 -5.39 -0.81 -6.17
CA HIS A 171 -5.81 -2.11 -6.68
C HIS A 171 -4.62 -3.01 -7.05
N ARG A 172 -3.72 -2.51 -7.89
CA ARG A 172 -2.64 -3.32 -8.49
C ARG A 172 -1.42 -2.47 -8.78
N ASP A 173 -0.27 -2.93 -8.32
CA ASP A 173 1.02 -2.27 -8.50
C ASP A 173 1.66 -2.60 -9.84
N ALA A 174 2.58 -1.74 -10.27
CA ALA A 174 3.36 -1.93 -11.47
C ALA A 174 4.47 -2.98 -11.29
N HIS A 175 4.79 -3.66 -12.40
CA HIS A 175 5.89 -4.64 -12.42
C HIS A 175 7.25 -4.01 -12.13
N ARG A 176 7.47 -2.77 -12.61
CA ARG A 176 8.76 -2.07 -12.51
C ARG A 176 9.16 -1.79 -11.06
N THR A 177 8.26 -1.24 -10.27
CA THR A 177 8.52 -0.78 -8.90
C THR A 177 8.18 -1.80 -7.82
N ARG A 178 8.00 -3.08 -8.21
CA ARG A 178 7.71 -4.15 -7.26
C ARG A 178 8.84 -4.34 -6.26
N VAL A 179 8.49 -4.62 -5.04
CA VAL A 179 9.44 -4.97 -3.98
C VAL A 179 9.88 -6.43 -4.14
N THR A 180 11.19 -6.64 -4.19
CA THR A 180 11.85 -7.94 -4.26
C THR A 180 12.75 -8.15 -3.04
N GLU A 181 13.38 -9.30 -2.93
CA GLU A 181 14.38 -9.57 -1.88
C GLU A 181 15.66 -8.73 -2.04
N ASP A 182 15.91 -8.20 -3.26
CA ASP A 182 17.03 -7.31 -3.57
C ASP A 182 16.72 -5.83 -3.29
N SER A 183 15.47 -5.47 -3.02
CA SER A 183 15.07 -4.09 -2.75
C SER A 183 15.65 -3.61 -1.43
N THR A 184 16.44 -2.53 -1.47
CA THR A 184 17.11 -1.97 -0.29
C THR A 184 16.49 -0.68 0.21
N ARG A 185 15.73 0.04 -0.63
CA ARG A 185 15.05 1.28 -0.30
C ARG A 185 13.58 1.16 -0.69
N VAL A 186 12.71 1.10 0.30
CA VAL A 186 11.29 0.81 0.06
C VAL A 186 10.41 1.82 0.79
N ALA A 187 9.36 2.28 0.11
CA ALA A 187 8.24 2.98 0.71
C ALA A 187 7.03 2.05 0.77
N PHE A 188 6.52 1.83 1.96
CA PHE A 188 5.29 1.09 2.23
C PHE A 188 4.17 2.08 2.52
N VAL A 189 3.05 1.96 1.84
CA VAL A 189 1.93 2.88 1.91
C VAL A 189 0.75 2.19 2.57
N LEU A 190 0.14 2.85 3.56
CA LEU A 190 -1.09 2.45 4.23
C LEU A 190 -2.10 3.58 4.10
N GLU A 191 -3.37 3.29 3.86
CA GLU A 191 -4.32 4.32 3.46
C GLU A 191 -5.68 4.18 4.16
N THR A 192 -6.29 5.33 4.46
CA THR A 192 -7.72 5.44 4.78
C THR A 192 -8.34 6.65 4.11
N VAL A 193 -9.61 6.54 3.72
CA VAL A 193 -10.43 7.65 3.19
C VAL A 193 -11.43 8.18 4.23
N HIS A 194 -11.37 7.66 5.45
CA HIS A 194 -12.17 8.07 6.61
C HIS A 194 -11.30 8.21 7.85
N ALA A 195 -10.31 9.13 7.83
CA ALA A 195 -9.36 9.33 8.91
C ALA A 195 -10.03 9.73 10.24
N THR A 196 -11.15 10.47 10.18
CA THR A 196 -11.95 10.80 11.37
C THR A 196 -12.40 9.55 12.14
N ARG A 197 -12.72 8.46 11.44
CA ARG A 197 -13.11 7.17 12.04
C ARG A 197 -11.91 6.26 12.25
N ASP A 198 -11.05 6.12 11.25
CA ASP A 198 -10.06 5.04 11.13
C ASP A 198 -8.62 5.51 11.36
N GLY A 199 -8.40 6.80 11.63
CA GLY A 199 -7.05 7.36 11.78
C GLY A 199 -6.21 6.67 12.86
N HIS A 200 -6.82 6.27 13.97
CA HIS A 200 -6.14 5.53 15.03
C HIS A 200 -5.71 4.11 14.58
N LEU A 201 -6.45 3.48 13.67
CA LEU A 201 -6.07 2.19 13.07
C LEU A 201 -4.92 2.36 12.08
N LEU A 202 -4.91 3.48 11.34
CA LEU A 202 -3.81 3.81 10.44
C LEU A 202 -2.50 4.00 11.19
N GLU A 203 -2.52 4.74 12.32
CA GLU A 203 -1.35 4.92 13.17
C GLU A 203 -0.86 3.57 13.73
N ALA A 204 -1.77 2.77 14.31
CA ALA A 204 -1.43 1.45 14.83
C ALA A 204 -0.85 0.51 13.75
N ALA A 205 -1.40 0.55 12.54
CA ALA A 205 -0.91 -0.23 11.41
C ALA A 205 0.49 0.23 10.96
N ALA A 206 0.73 1.55 10.91
CA ALA A 206 2.04 2.10 10.55
C ALA A 206 3.10 1.75 11.61
N ASP A 207 2.77 1.83 12.89
CA ASP A 207 3.66 1.43 13.98
C ASP A 207 3.97 -0.06 13.94
N GLU A 208 2.96 -0.93 13.76
CA GLU A 208 3.16 -2.38 13.62
C GLU A 208 4.06 -2.71 12.42
N LEU A 209 3.80 -2.09 11.27
CA LEU A 209 4.63 -2.31 10.08
C LEU A 209 6.06 -1.85 10.31
N ARG A 210 6.28 -0.65 10.87
CA ARG A 210 7.61 -0.16 11.23
C ARG A 210 8.34 -1.15 12.15
N ASP A 211 7.66 -1.68 13.15
CA ASP A 211 8.26 -2.60 14.13
C ASP A 211 8.64 -3.95 13.50
N LEU A 212 7.89 -4.42 12.50
CA LEU A 212 8.26 -5.60 11.71
C LEU A 212 9.46 -5.35 10.79
N LEU A 213 9.60 -4.14 10.25
CA LEU A 213 10.67 -3.76 9.31
C LEU A 213 11.98 -3.40 10.02
N ALA A 214 11.91 -2.72 11.16
CA ALA A 214 13.07 -2.11 11.82
C ALA A 214 14.22 -3.09 12.14
N PRO A 215 14.01 -4.35 12.54
CA PRO A 215 15.11 -5.29 12.76
C PRO A 215 15.90 -5.64 11.48
N HIS A 216 15.29 -5.39 10.31
CA HIS A 216 15.79 -5.80 8.99
C HIS A 216 16.15 -4.61 8.10
N ALA A 217 16.20 -3.41 8.64
CA ALA A 217 16.56 -2.18 7.94
C ALA A 217 17.62 -1.41 8.74
N ASP A 218 18.41 -0.58 8.06
CA ASP A 218 19.35 0.32 8.72
C ASP A 218 18.62 1.53 9.32
N LEU A 219 17.56 1.98 8.66
CA LEU A 219 16.70 3.07 9.13
C LEU A 219 15.27 2.84 8.67
N THR A 220 14.32 3.16 9.55
CA THR A 220 12.90 3.29 9.23
C THR A 220 12.36 4.64 9.67
N ALA A 221 11.43 5.22 8.90
CA ALA A 221 10.73 6.45 9.26
C ALA A 221 9.25 6.33 8.89
N VAL A 222 8.39 7.09 9.56
CA VAL A 222 6.96 7.18 9.24
C VAL A 222 6.65 8.61 8.83
N HIS A 223 5.98 8.75 7.70
CA HIS A 223 5.53 10.02 7.14
C HIS A 223 4.01 9.99 7.00
N HIS A 224 3.37 11.14 7.17
CA HIS A 224 1.91 11.26 7.08
C HIS A 224 1.53 12.29 6.03
N LEU A 225 0.54 11.93 5.19
CA LEU A 225 -0.08 12.84 4.23
C LEU A 225 -1.57 12.96 4.54
N SER A 226 -2.10 14.16 4.29
CA SER A 226 -3.53 14.49 4.43
C SER A 226 -3.86 15.68 3.54
N ALA A 227 -5.12 16.10 3.49
CA ALA A 227 -5.51 17.33 2.81
C ALA A 227 -4.78 18.58 3.35
N ALA A 228 -4.48 18.62 4.66
CA ALA A 228 -3.73 19.72 5.28
C ALA A 228 -2.21 19.63 5.04
N HIS A 229 -1.69 18.45 4.82
CA HIS A 229 -0.27 18.16 4.57
C HIS A 229 -0.16 17.20 3.37
N PRO A 230 -0.35 17.70 2.13
CA PRO A 230 -0.54 16.85 0.96
C PRO A 230 0.76 16.27 0.39
N HIS A 231 1.91 16.51 1.02
CA HIS A 231 3.21 15.99 0.57
C HIS A 231 4.10 15.56 1.72
N ALA A 232 4.96 14.58 1.45
CA ALA A 232 6.02 14.12 2.35
C ALA A 232 7.32 13.93 1.59
N ASP A 233 8.43 14.39 2.15
CA ASP A 233 9.76 14.09 1.64
C ASP A 233 10.22 12.73 2.14
N LEU A 234 10.24 11.75 1.25
CA LEU A 234 10.66 10.37 1.55
C LEU A 234 12.19 10.24 1.69
N ALA A 235 12.95 11.25 1.28
CA ALA A 235 14.41 11.31 1.47
C ALA A 235 14.80 11.93 2.83
N GLY A 236 13.89 12.58 3.54
CA GLY A 236 14.16 13.35 4.77
C GLY A 236 14.60 12.55 6.00
N GLY A 237 14.70 11.22 5.91
CA GLY A 237 15.34 10.36 6.92
C GLY A 237 16.81 10.02 6.64
N PHE A 238 17.35 10.46 5.50
CA PHE A 238 18.68 10.08 5.01
C PHE A 238 19.70 11.19 5.29
N THR A 239 19.92 11.56 6.55
CA THR A 239 21.16 12.26 6.88
C THR A 239 22.29 11.25 6.76
N GLU A 240 23.13 11.43 5.72
CA GLU A 240 24.43 10.77 5.67
C GLU A 240 25.12 10.95 7.03
N ARG A 241 25.44 9.82 7.66
CA ARG A 241 26.38 9.86 8.77
C ARG A 241 27.73 10.24 8.19
N PRO A 242 28.43 11.22 8.79
CA PRO A 242 29.75 11.63 8.38
C PRO A 242 30.78 10.49 8.48
#